data_8eab419d2bd9c28b20594e3a44abedab
#
_entry.id   8eab419d2bd9c28b20594e3a44abedab
#
_cell.length_a   1.000
_cell.length_b   1.000
_cell.length_c   1.000
_cell.angle_alpha   90.00
_cell.angle_beta   90.00
_cell.angle_gamma   90.00
#
_symmetry.space_group_name_H-M   'P 1'
#
loop_
_entity.id
_entity.type
_entity.pdbx_description
1 polymer ?
#
loop_
_entity_poly.entity_id
_entity_poly.type
_entity_poly.pdbx_seq_one_letter_code
_entity_poly.pdbx_strand_id
1 'polypeptide(L)'
;MRKAAGVGSGARQVATVASALALALVLSACGGGTKDVPLENYTAEEIYRQGELALEAGRKPDEALRFFQEVERLYPYTEYAKRALIMQAFALHKSKKYEEARMAAQRYLDLYPGEEDAAYAQYLMALSYYDQIDDVGRDQGLTFLALQGMRDVIEKYPDSEYAQSAILKFDLAFDHLAGKEMEIGRYYLKRKHYTAAINRFRTVVQDFQTTTHTAEALHRLVECYLALGFEEEAQTAAAILGYNYQSSPFYQDSFNLLKGRGLAPEAKGDNWLSRIYRQMIRGEWL
;
A
#
# COMPACT_ATOMS: atom_id res chain seq x y z
N MET A 1 -66.29 20.70 61.58
CA MET A 1 -66.44 22.14 61.21
C MET A 1 -65.14 22.64 60.59
N ARG A 2 -65.29 23.39 59.51
CA ARG A 2 -64.36 24.21 58.74
C ARG A 2 -63.56 23.55 57.63
N LYS A 3 -64.05 23.92 56.44
CA LYS A 3 -63.44 23.88 55.13
C LYS A 3 -62.11 24.66 55.09
N ALA A 4 -61.14 24.17 54.34
CA ALA A 4 -60.10 25.01 53.76
C ALA A 4 -60.08 24.71 52.23
N ALA A 5 -60.20 25.80 51.48
CA ALA A 5 -60.42 25.86 50.06
C ALA A 5 -59.07 25.67 49.27
N GLY A 6 -59.21 25.13 48.08
CA GLY A 6 -58.10 24.96 47.15
C GLY A 6 -57.69 26.27 46.49
N VAL A 7 -56.40 26.44 46.46
CA VAL A 7 -55.72 27.37 45.54
C VAL A 7 -54.47 26.63 45.05
N GLY A 8 -54.42 26.27 43.80
CA GLY A 8 -53.25 25.60 43.29
C GLY A 8 -53.26 25.08 41.85
N SER A 9 -54.34 25.28 41.05
CA SER A 9 -54.39 24.74 39.70
C SER A 9 -53.88 25.71 38.60
N GLY A 10 -53.99 27.01 38.87
CA GLY A 10 -53.57 28.02 37.85
C GLY A 10 -52.07 28.20 37.65
N ALA A 11 -51.30 28.09 38.72
CA ALA A 11 -49.86 28.31 38.67
C ALA A 11 -49.11 27.15 37.95
N ARG A 12 -49.60 25.93 38.02
CA ARG A 12 -48.99 24.77 37.29
C ARG A 12 -49.26 24.81 35.81
N GLN A 13 -50.42 25.29 35.36
CA GLN A 13 -50.73 25.38 33.92
C GLN A 13 -49.93 26.51 33.23
N VAL A 14 -49.69 27.62 33.88
CA VAL A 14 -48.86 28.72 33.36
C VAL A 14 -47.39 28.30 33.24
N ALA A 15 -46.85 27.55 34.21
CA ALA A 15 -45.50 27.06 34.19
C ALA A 15 -45.27 26.02 33.08
N THR A 16 -46.23 25.14 32.82
CA THR A 16 -46.15 24.12 31.72
C THR A 16 -46.24 24.75 30.34
N VAL A 17 -47.05 25.78 30.15
CA VAL A 17 -47.18 26.51 28.88
C VAL A 17 -45.93 27.34 28.60
N ALA A 18 -45.33 27.99 29.61
CA ALA A 18 -44.06 28.72 29.47
C ALA A 18 -42.89 27.79 29.15
N SER A 19 -42.80 26.59 29.75
CA SER A 19 -41.78 25.60 29.44
C SER A 19 -41.94 25.00 28.05
N ALA A 20 -43.14 24.79 27.56
CA ALA A 20 -43.39 24.31 26.20
C ALA A 20 -43.08 25.36 25.14
N LEU A 21 -43.34 26.64 25.41
CA LEU A 21 -42.92 27.74 24.50
C LEU A 21 -41.42 27.95 24.46
N ALA A 22 -40.72 27.79 25.59
CA ALA A 22 -39.26 27.87 25.63
C ALA A 22 -38.58 26.69 24.87
N LEU A 23 -39.17 25.49 24.96
CA LEU A 23 -38.66 24.32 24.21
C LEU A 23 -38.94 24.44 22.71
N ALA A 24 -40.01 25.04 22.29
CA ALA A 24 -40.34 25.30 20.88
C ALA A 24 -39.41 26.37 20.26
N LEU A 25 -38.97 27.34 21.03
CA LEU A 25 -38.02 28.38 20.59
C LEU A 25 -36.58 27.83 20.44
N VAL A 26 -36.19 26.82 21.23
CA VAL A 26 -34.87 26.17 21.09
C VAL A 26 -34.83 25.23 19.89
N LEU A 27 -35.95 24.59 19.53
CA LEU A 27 -36.07 23.73 18.35
C LEU A 27 -36.08 24.51 17.01
N SER A 28 -36.52 25.77 17.01
CA SER A 28 -36.50 26.60 15.81
C SER A 28 -35.11 27.24 15.54
N ALA A 29 -34.18 27.22 16.51
CA ALA A 29 -32.82 27.71 16.31
C ALA A 29 -31.91 26.70 15.62
N CYS A 30 -32.28 25.40 15.52
CA CYS A 30 -31.55 24.38 14.78
C CYS A 30 -31.96 24.23 13.31
N GLY A 31 -32.95 25.03 12.85
CA GLY A 31 -33.47 25.01 11.48
C GLY A 31 -32.89 26.09 10.57
N GLY A 32 -31.74 26.69 10.90
CA GLY A 32 -30.99 27.55 10.00
C GLY A 32 -30.32 26.72 8.95
N GLY A 33 -31.05 26.22 7.95
CA GLY A 33 -30.45 25.79 6.69
C GLY A 33 -29.69 26.97 6.13
N THR A 34 -28.36 26.92 6.15
CA THR A 34 -27.53 27.79 5.33
C THR A 34 -28.09 27.65 3.92
N LYS A 35 -28.67 28.73 3.37
CA LYS A 35 -29.00 28.76 1.95
C LYS A 35 -27.72 28.41 1.23
N ASP A 36 -27.70 27.26 0.55
CA ASP A 36 -26.56 26.88 -0.28
C ASP A 36 -26.37 28.01 -1.29
N VAL A 37 -25.42 28.89 -1.01
CA VAL A 37 -25.04 29.95 -1.95
C VAL A 37 -24.44 29.24 -3.16
N PRO A 38 -24.92 29.50 -4.39
CA PRO A 38 -24.36 28.87 -5.57
C PRO A 38 -22.85 29.06 -5.61
N LEU A 39 -22.07 28.00 -5.86
CA LEU A 39 -20.60 28.04 -5.88
C LEU A 39 -20.03 29.05 -6.87
N GLU A 40 -20.81 29.44 -7.85
CA GLU A 40 -20.50 30.50 -8.85
C GLU A 40 -20.27 31.89 -8.23
N ASN A 41 -20.72 32.11 -7.00
CA ASN A 41 -20.53 33.36 -6.27
C ASN A 41 -19.25 33.40 -5.41
N TYR A 42 -18.52 32.29 -5.36
CA TYR A 42 -17.26 32.19 -4.63
C TYR A 42 -16.06 32.25 -5.57
N THR A 43 -14.94 32.74 -5.07
CA THR A 43 -13.65 32.69 -5.78
C THR A 43 -13.09 31.27 -5.87
N ALA A 44 -12.14 31.03 -6.77
CA ALA A 44 -11.44 29.75 -6.89
C ALA A 44 -10.81 29.32 -5.56
N GLU A 45 -10.21 30.25 -4.83
CA GLU A 45 -9.60 30.02 -3.52
C GLU A 45 -10.62 29.58 -2.48
N GLU A 46 -11.75 30.26 -2.40
CA GLU A 46 -12.80 29.93 -1.43
C GLU A 46 -13.39 28.55 -1.67
N ILE A 47 -13.65 28.17 -2.93
CA ILE A 47 -14.16 26.84 -3.28
C ILE A 47 -13.10 25.77 -2.97
N TYR A 48 -11.84 26.02 -3.36
CA TYR A 48 -10.73 25.12 -3.09
C TYR A 48 -10.59 24.85 -1.59
N ARG A 49 -10.65 25.90 -0.76
CA ARG A 49 -10.58 25.81 0.69
C ARG A 49 -11.73 25.01 1.30
N GLN A 50 -12.95 25.08 0.73
CA GLN A 50 -14.06 24.22 1.16
C GLN A 50 -13.73 22.74 0.91
N GLY A 51 -13.09 22.42 -0.21
CA GLY A 51 -12.59 21.08 -0.50
C GLY A 51 -11.57 20.58 0.53
N GLU A 52 -10.60 21.43 0.89
CA GLU A 52 -9.61 21.12 1.93
C GLU A 52 -10.27 20.85 3.29
N LEU A 53 -11.18 21.73 3.73
CA LEU A 53 -11.91 21.56 4.98
C LEU A 53 -12.75 20.26 5.00
N ALA A 54 -13.34 19.87 3.88
CA ALA A 54 -14.07 18.61 3.75
C ALA A 54 -13.15 17.38 3.91
N LEU A 55 -11.90 17.46 3.42
CA LEU A 55 -10.88 16.41 3.62
C LEU A 55 -10.37 16.37 5.06
N GLU A 56 -10.07 17.52 5.66
CA GLU A 56 -9.59 17.62 7.06
C GLU A 56 -10.60 17.08 8.05
N ALA A 57 -11.89 17.30 7.82
CA ALA A 57 -12.97 16.71 8.61
C ALA A 57 -12.99 15.16 8.56
N GLY A 58 -12.16 14.55 7.71
CA GLY A 58 -11.83 13.12 7.68
C GLY A 58 -12.99 12.19 7.26
N ARG A 59 -14.12 12.75 6.84
CA ARG A 59 -15.37 11.96 6.66
C ARG A 59 -16.05 12.11 5.31
N LYS A 60 -15.56 13.00 4.43
CA LYS A 60 -16.29 13.34 3.22
C LYS A 60 -15.41 13.56 1.98
N PRO A 61 -14.57 12.59 1.59
CA PRO A 61 -13.73 12.77 0.42
C PRO A 61 -14.56 12.96 -0.87
N ASP A 62 -15.77 12.41 -0.95
CA ASP A 62 -16.67 12.63 -2.09
C ASP A 62 -17.22 14.08 -2.13
N GLU A 63 -17.43 14.70 -0.97
CA GLU A 63 -17.82 16.11 -0.89
C GLU A 63 -16.66 17.02 -1.32
N ALA A 64 -15.44 16.73 -0.84
CA ALA A 64 -14.24 17.43 -1.26
C ALA A 64 -14.01 17.33 -2.77
N LEU A 65 -14.20 16.13 -3.33
CA LEU A 65 -14.09 15.89 -4.78
C LEU A 65 -15.01 16.85 -5.56
N ARG A 66 -16.25 17.05 -5.12
CA ARG A 66 -17.17 17.97 -5.77
C ARG A 66 -16.64 19.40 -5.78
N PHE A 67 -16.09 19.90 -4.66
CA PHE A 67 -15.52 21.24 -4.59
C PHE A 67 -14.32 21.38 -5.54
N PHE A 68 -13.41 20.43 -5.58
CA PHE A 68 -12.26 20.47 -6.50
C PHE A 68 -12.68 20.40 -7.98
N GLN A 69 -13.72 19.64 -8.31
CA GLN A 69 -14.29 19.60 -9.65
C GLN A 69 -14.93 20.95 -10.04
N GLU A 70 -15.59 21.61 -9.10
CA GLU A 70 -16.18 22.94 -9.35
C GLU A 70 -15.11 24.02 -9.52
N VAL A 71 -13.97 23.95 -8.81
CA VAL A 71 -12.84 24.86 -9.06
C VAL A 71 -12.36 24.73 -10.51
N GLU A 72 -12.17 23.51 -10.99
CA GLU A 72 -11.73 23.24 -12.35
C GLU A 72 -12.75 23.71 -13.39
N ARG A 73 -14.05 23.47 -13.13
CA ARG A 73 -15.14 23.86 -14.03
C ARG A 73 -15.28 25.37 -14.18
N LEU A 74 -15.24 26.10 -13.05
CA LEU A 74 -15.51 27.54 -13.00
C LEU A 74 -14.25 28.37 -13.32
N TYR A 75 -13.08 27.88 -12.96
CA TYR A 75 -11.82 28.63 -13.02
C TYR A 75 -10.66 27.83 -13.64
N PRO A 76 -10.81 27.25 -14.85
CA PRO A 76 -9.92 26.22 -15.43
C PRO A 76 -8.46 26.66 -15.63
N TYR A 77 -8.19 27.98 -15.69
CA TYR A 77 -6.85 28.52 -16.00
C TYR A 77 -6.14 29.13 -14.77
N THR A 78 -6.59 28.79 -13.57
CA THR A 78 -6.00 29.30 -12.33
C THR A 78 -5.06 28.30 -11.71
N GLU A 79 -4.12 28.76 -10.86
CA GLU A 79 -3.28 27.90 -10.01
C GLU A 79 -4.13 27.00 -9.11
N TYR A 80 -5.30 27.49 -8.67
CA TYR A 80 -6.22 26.67 -7.87
C TYR A 80 -6.83 25.52 -8.68
N ALA A 81 -7.06 25.67 -9.98
CA ALA A 81 -7.53 24.57 -10.83
C ALA A 81 -6.45 23.49 -11.00
N LYS A 82 -5.19 23.90 -11.18
CA LYS A 82 -4.06 22.97 -11.23
C LYS A 82 -3.96 22.16 -9.93
N ARG A 83 -3.96 22.83 -8.79
CA ARG A 83 -3.97 22.17 -7.46
C ARG A 83 -5.23 21.32 -7.24
N ALA A 84 -6.40 21.80 -7.67
CA ALA A 84 -7.65 21.06 -7.55
C ALA A 84 -7.62 19.75 -8.33
N LEU A 85 -6.94 19.69 -9.48
CA LEU A 85 -6.82 18.46 -10.26
C LEU A 85 -6.05 17.36 -9.51
N ILE A 86 -4.95 17.71 -8.84
CA ILE A 86 -4.23 16.70 -8.03
C ILE A 86 -5.02 16.32 -6.77
N MET A 87 -5.75 17.28 -6.18
CA MET A 87 -6.60 17.01 -5.02
C MET A 87 -7.84 16.17 -5.38
N GLN A 88 -8.33 16.21 -6.62
CA GLN A 88 -9.34 15.27 -7.11
C GLN A 88 -8.80 13.83 -7.08
N ALA A 89 -7.59 13.61 -7.59
CA ALA A 89 -6.96 12.29 -7.56
C ALA A 89 -6.81 11.78 -6.11
N PHE A 90 -6.40 12.65 -5.20
CA PHE A 90 -6.29 12.33 -3.78
C PHE A 90 -7.64 11.98 -3.14
N ALA A 91 -8.68 12.79 -3.39
CA ALA A 91 -10.02 12.55 -2.84
C ALA A 91 -10.63 11.23 -3.36
N LEU A 92 -10.43 10.92 -4.65
CA LEU A 92 -10.83 9.66 -5.27
C LEU A 92 -10.11 8.47 -4.64
N HIS A 93 -8.79 8.59 -4.43
CA HIS A 93 -8.00 7.55 -3.73
C HIS A 93 -8.51 7.33 -2.30
N LYS A 94 -8.78 8.39 -1.54
CA LYS A 94 -9.35 8.32 -0.18
C LYS A 94 -10.74 7.68 -0.17
N SER A 95 -11.53 7.87 -1.23
CA SER A 95 -12.83 7.19 -1.44
C SER A 95 -12.69 5.74 -1.92
N LYS A 96 -11.44 5.23 -2.08
CA LYS A 96 -11.14 3.91 -2.65
C LYS A 96 -11.62 3.73 -4.11
N LYS A 97 -11.85 4.81 -4.82
CA LYS A 97 -12.14 4.85 -6.26
C LYS A 97 -10.82 4.87 -7.02
N TYR A 98 -10.07 3.77 -6.91
CA TYR A 98 -8.67 3.71 -7.33
C TYR A 98 -8.49 3.89 -8.85
N GLU A 99 -9.41 3.39 -9.66
CA GLU A 99 -9.40 3.57 -11.11
C GLU A 99 -9.49 5.04 -11.49
N GLU A 100 -10.50 5.72 -10.96
CA GLU A 100 -10.73 7.14 -11.22
C GLU A 100 -9.59 8.00 -10.64
N ALA A 101 -9.02 7.60 -9.49
CA ALA A 101 -7.87 8.28 -8.91
C ALA A 101 -6.65 8.24 -9.85
N ARG A 102 -6.37 7.06 -10.45
CA ARG A 102 -5.29 6.91 -11.45
C ARG A 102 -5.54 7.76 -12.69
N MET A 103 -6.78 7.78 -13.18
CA MET A 103 -7.13 8.59 -14.35
C MET A 103 -6.94 10.09 -14.08
N ALA A 104 -7.35 10.57 -12.90
CA ALA A 104 -7.15 11.97 -12.50
C ALA A 104 -5.67 12.32 -12.33
N ALA A 105 -4.89 11.44 -11.70
CA ALA A 105 -3.45 11.61 -11.54
C ALA A 105 -2.70 11.57 -12.89
N GLN A 106 -3.07 10.64 -13.80
CA GLN A 106 -2.51 10.62 -15.15
C GLN A 106 -2.81 11.91 -15.91
N ARG A 107 -4.04 12.40 -15.82
CA ARG A 107 -4.42 13.67 -16.44
C ARG A 107 -3.59 14.85 -15.92
N TYR A 108 -3.25 14.85 -14.61
CA TYR A 108 -2.33 15.85 -14.07
C TYR A 108 -0.95 15.75 -14.71
N LEU A 109 -0.39 14.54 -14.82
CA LEU A 109 0.93 14.29 -15.44
C LEU A 109 0.96 14.68 -16.92
N ASP A 110 -0.13 14.46 -17.65
CA ASP A 110 -0.24 14.81 -19.06
C ASP A 110 -0.25 16.33 -19.29
N LEU A 111 -0.87 17.09 -18.37
CA LEU A 111 -1.00 18.55 -18.46
C LEU A 111 0.19 19.28 -17.83
N TYR A 112 0.77 18.73 -16.75
CA TYR A 112 1.74 19.41 -15.90
C TYR A 112 2.95 18.52 -15.53
N PRO A 113 3.64 17.91 -16.51
CA PRO A 113 4.70 16.91 -16.23
C PRO A 113 5.95 17.49 -15.55
N GLY A 114 6.16 18.80 -15.63
CA GLY A 114 7.32 19.49 -15.04
C GLY A 114 7.05 20.23 -13.74
N GLU A 115 5.84 20.12 -13.21
CA GLU A 115 5.46 20.80 -11.97
C GLU A 115 5.88 19.99 -10.73
N GLU A 116 6.01 20.68 -9.59
CA GLU A 116 6.44 20.08 -8.32
C GLU A 116 5.54 18.91 -7.89
N ASP A 117 4.24 19.05 -8.07
CA ASP A 117 3.25 18.03 -7.72
C ASP A 117 3.24 16.80 -8.68
N ALA A 118 4.03 16.82 -9.78
CA ALA A 118 4.10 15.68 -10.70
C ALA A 118 4.64 14.41 -10.02
N ALA A 119 5.59 14.57 -9.10
CA ALA A 119 6.08 13.47 -8.27
C ALA A 119 4.96 12.86 -7.42
N TYR A 120 4.11 13.70 -6.83
CA TYR A 120 2.96 13.25 -6.05
C TYR A 120 1.92 12.54 -6.91
N ALA A 121 1.62 13.08 -8.09
CA ALA A 121 0.68 12.44 -9.03
C ALA A 121 1.15 11.05 -9.43
N GLN A 122 2.44 10.88 -9.78
CA GLN A 122 3.03 9.58 -10.11
C GLN A 122 2.97 8.62 -8.92
N TYR A 123 3.30 9.11 -7.72
CA TYR A 123 3.21 8.33 -6.49
C TYR A 123 1.78 7.89 -6.18
N LEU A 124 0.79 8.76 -6.34
CA LEU A 124 -0.61 8.45 -6.08
C LEU A 124 -1.19 7.41 -7.05
N MET A 125 -0.74 7.41 -8.32
CA MET A 125 -1.04 6.34 -9.27
C MET A 125 -0.51 4.99 -8.78
N ALA A 126 0.78 4.94 -8.41
CA ALA A 126 1.41 3.74 -7.90
C ALA A 126 0.78 3.25 -6.59
N LEU A 127 0.47 4.18 -5.68
CA LEU A 127 -0.20 3.91 -4.41
C LEU A 127 -1.60 3.32 -4.64
N SER A 128 -2.32 3.79 -5.66
CA SER A 128 -3.64 3.26 -6.01
C SER A 128 -3.61 1.80 -6.47
N TYR A 129 -2.50 1.32 -7.07
CA TYR A 129 -2.30 -0.10 -7.33
C TYR A 129 -1.88 -0.84 -6.06
N TYR A 130 -0.96 -0.25 -5.27
CA TYR A 130 -0.42 -0.84 -4.05
C TYR A 130 -1.51 -1.13 -3.02
N ASP A 131 -2.41 -0.19 -2.78
CA ASP A 131 -3.50 -0.32 -1.79
C ASP A 131 -4.59 -1.34 -2.20
N GLN A 132 -4.50 -1.88 -3.41
CA GLN A 132 -5.34 -2.96 -3.90
C GLN A 132 -4.66 -4.33 -3.89
N ILE A 133 -3.39 -4.41 -3.44
CA ILE A 133 -2.69 -5.69 -3.31
C ILE A 133 -3.45 -6.53 -2.27
N ASP A 134 -3.83 -7.73 -2.68
CA ASP A 134 -4.56 -8.70 -1.87
C ASP A 134 -3.59 -9.76 -1.31
N ASP A 135 -4.14 -10.83 -0.73
CA ASP A 135 -3.39 -11.95 -0.17
C ASP A 135 -2.42 -12.58 -1.19
N VAL A 136 -1.27 -13.04 -0.69
CA VAL A 136 -0.21 -13.73 -1.47
C VAL A 136 -0.76 -14.87 -2.32
N GLY A 137 -1.82 -15.55 -1.86
CA GLY A 137 -2.48 -16.64 -2.58
C GLY A 137 -3.21 -16.23 -3.87
N ARG A 138 -3.52 -14.93 -4.06
CA ARG A 138 -4.34 -14.41 -5.17
C ARG A 138 -3.51 -13.97 -6.39
N ASP A 139 -4.19 -13.35 -7.37
CA ASP A 139 -3.56 -12.78 -8.55
C ASP A 139 -2.60 -11.63 -8.19
N GLN A 140 -1.44 -11.61 -8.84
CA GLN A 140 -0.37 -10.66 -8.57
C GLN A 140 -0.29 -9.52 -9.60
N GLY A 141 -1.27 -9.41 -10.49
CA GLY A 141 -1.29 -8.37 -11.53
C GLY A 141 -1.15 -6.95 -10.97
N LEU A 142 -1.91 -6.65 -9.90
CA LEU A 142 -1.84 -5.34 -9.22
C LEU A 142 -0.49 -5.12 -8.53
N THR A 143 0.13 -6.18 -7.99
CA THR A 143 1.46 -6.09 -7.38
C THR A 143 2.53 -5.70 -8.41
N PHE A 144 2.49 -6.28 -9.61
CA PHE A 144 3.40 -5.88 -10.70
C PHE A 144 3.19 -4.43 -11.14
N LEU A 145 1.94 -3.98 -11.26
CA LEU A 145 1.62 -2.59 -11.61
C LEU A 145 2.06 -1.61 -10.52
N ALA A 146 1.89 -1.98 -9.24
CA ALA A 146 2.38 -1.20 -8.12
C ALA A 146 3.91 -1.07 -8.15
N LEU A 147 4.63 -2.19 -8.35
CA LEU A 147 6.10 -2.19 -8.47
C LEU A 147 6.59 -1.30 -9.62
N GLN A 148 5.96 -1.41 -10.80
CA GLN A 148 6.31 -0.56 -11.94
C GLN A 148 6.09 0.91 -11.61
N GLY A 149 4.92 1.25 -11.04
CA GLY A 149 4.60 2.63 -10.66
C GLY A 149 5.54 3.19 -9.59
N MET A 150 5.90 2.39 -8.56
CA MET A 150 6.85 2.82 -7.53
C MET A 150 8.26 3.01 -8.10
N ARG A 151 8.71 2.14 -9.02
CA ARG A 151 9.97 2.31 -9.75
C ARG A 151 9.97 3.61 -10.55
N ASP A 152 8.89 3.93 -11.24
CA ASP A 152 8.76 5.18 -11.98
C ASP A 152 8.92 6.41 -11.08
N VAL A 153 8.41 6.38 -9.84
CA VAL A 153 8.62 7.46 -8.86
C VAL A 153 10.08 7.57 -8.49
N ILE A 154 10.73 6.44 -8.17
CA ILE A 154 12.14 6.40 -7.73
C ILE A 154 13.10 6.89 -8.82
N GLU A 155 12.85 6.50 -10.07
CA GLU A 155 13.72 6.82 -11.20
C GLU A 155 13.50 8.23 -11.76
N LYS A 156 12.23 8.68 -11.86
CA LYS A 156 11.90 9.98 -12.45
C LYS A 156 11.97 11.14 -11.45
N TYR A 157 11.73 10.85 -10.17
CA TYR A 157 11.64 11.87 -9.11
C TYR A 157 12.47 11.49 -7.87
N PRO A 158 13.78 11.17 -8.03
CA PRO A 158 14.61 10.64 -6.93
C PRO A 158 14.75 11.60 -5.73
N ASP A 159 14.69 12.91 -5.99
CA ASP A 159 14.84 13.95 -4.97
C ASP A 159 13.50 14.36 -4.32
N SER A 160 12.39 13.76 -4.71
CA SER A 160 11.07 14.07 -4.14
C SER A 160 10.90 13.46 -2.76
N GLU A 161 10.06 14.07 -1.93
CA GLU A 161 9.68 13.51 -0.63
C GLU A 161 8.97 12.15 -0.75
N TYR A 162 8.41 11.83 -1.94
CA TYR A 162 7.71 10.58 -2.23
C TYR A 162 8.66 9.42 -2.56
N ALA A 163 9.90 9.70 -3.00
CA ALA A 163 10.86 8.68 -3.40
C ALA A 163 11.15 7.69 -2.27
N GLN A 164 11.40 8.18 -1.05
CA GLN A 164 11.65 7.32 0.10
C GLN A 164 10.46 6.41 0.43
N SER A 165 9.24 6.95 0.37
CA SER A 165 8.02 6.17 0.58
C SER A 165 7.79 5.16 -0.54
N ALA A 166 8.15 5.50 -1.78
CA ALA A 166 8.08 4.60 -2.92
C ALA A 166 9.06 3.43 -2.79
N ILE A 167 10.31 3.67 -2.34
CA ILE A 167 11.29 2.62 -2.06
C ILE A 167 10.74 1.61 -1.06
N LEU A 168 10.22 2.08 0.08
CA LEU A 168 9.67 1.19 1.11
C LEU A 168 8.51 0.33 0.58
N LYS A 169 7.60 0.93 -0.20
CA LYS A 169 6.47 0.19 -0.79
C LYS A 169 6.90 -0.74 -1.91
N PHE A 170 7.91 -0.36 -2.68
CA PHE A 170 8.53 -1.23 -3.66
C PHE A 170 9.09 -2.49 -2.99
N ASP A 171 9.88 -2.33 -1.94
CA ASP A 171 10.47 -3.46 -1.22
C ASP A 171 9.41 -4.39 -0.62
N LEU A 172 8.33 -3.82 -0.04
CA LEU A 172 7.22 -4.60 0.50
C LEU A 172 6.44 -5.37 -0.58
N ALA A 173 6.16 -4.73 -1.72
CA ALA A 173 5.50 -5.38 -2.84
C ALA A 173 6.39 -6.47 -3.49
N PHE A 174 7.71 -6.22 -3.52
CA PHE A 174 8.70 -7.16 -4.02
C PHE A 174 8.81 -8.40 -3.12
N ASP A 175 8.84 -8.18 -1.80
CA ASP A 175 8.81 -9.27 -0.80
C ASP A 175 7.50 -10.09 -0.89
N HIS A 176 6.39 -9.43 -1.19
CA HIS A 176 5.09 -10.10 -1.42
C HIS A 176 5.12 -11.04 -2.63
N LEU A 177 5.78 -10.67 -3.74
CA LEU A 177 5.97 -11.56 -4.90
C LEU A 177 6.86 -12.76 -4.55
N ALA A 178 7.94 -12.53 -3.82
CA ALA A 178 8.79 -13.63 -3.33
C ALA A 178 8.01 -14.58 -2.44
N GLY A 179 7.16 -14.04 -1.55
CA GLY A 179 6.26 -14.82 -0.69
C GLY A 179 5.34 -15.74 -1.48
N LYS A 180 4.82 -15.29 -2.63
CA LYS A 180 4.00 -16.12 -3.54
C LYS A 180 4.78 -17.32 -4.08
N GLU A 181 5.99 -17.10 -4.57
CA GLU A 181 6.84 -18.19 -5.05
C GLU A 181 7.19 -19.17 -3.92
N MET A 182 7.44 -18.65 -2.72
CA MET A 182 7.68 -19.47 -1.52
C MET A 182 6.47 -20.33 -1.16
N GLU A 183 5.27 -19.78 -1.19
CA GLU A 183 4.04 -20.51 -0.89
C GLU A 183 3.84 -21.68 -1.86
N ILE A 184 3.97 -21.41 -3.16
CA ILE A 184 3.87 -22.45 -4.21
C ILE A 184 4.98 -23.48 -4.03
N GLY A 185 6.22 -23.05 -3.73
CA GLY A 185 7.35 -23.93 -3.49
C GLY A 185 7.11 -24.87 -2.30
N ARG A 186 6.65 -24.34 -1.18
CA ARG A 186 6.28 -25.14 0.03
C ARG A 186 5.15 -26.12 -0.24
N TYR A 187 4.16 -25.74 -1.05
CA TYR A 187 3.08 -26.63 -1.48
C TYR A 187 3.60 -27.84 -2.26
N TYR A 188 4.51 -27.66 -3.24
CA TYR A 188 5.13 -28.74 -3.98
C TYR A 188 6.07 -29.58 -3.10
N LEU A 189 6.86 -28.95 -2.25
CA LEU A 189 7.77 -29.63 -1.32
C LEU A 189 7.00 -30.59 -0.39
N LYS A 190 5.90 -30.12 0.21
CA LYS A 190 5.02 -30.93 1.06
C LYS A 190 4.47 -32.17 0.36
N ARG A 191 4.28 -32.10 -0.95
CA ARG A 191 3.82 -33.21 -1.82
C ARG A 191 4.96 -34.03 -2.41
N LYS A 192 6.21 -33.72 -2.04
CA LYS A 192 7.42 -34.38 -2.54
C LYS A 192 7.64 -34.21 -4.07
N HIS A 193 7.06 -33.18 -4.65
CA HIS A 193 7.31 -32.78 -6.03
C HIS A 193 8.56 -31.89 -6.09
N TYR A 194 9.72 -32.48 -5.76
CA TYR A 194 10.97 -31.74 -5.51
C TYR A 194 11.41 -30.87 -6.69
N THR A 195 11.33 -31.36 -7.91
CA THR A 195 11.71 -30.59 -9.11
C THR A 195 10.84 -29.33 -9.30
N ALA A 196 9.52 -29.44 -9.05
CA ALA A 196 8.63 -28.31 -9.12
C ALA A 196 8.90 -27.31 -7.98
N ALA A 197 9.20 -27.81 -6.77
CA ALA A 197 9.58 -26.98 -5.64
C ALA A 197 10.89 -26.23 -5.90
N ILE A 198 11.92 -26.91 -6.43
CA ILE A 198 13.21 -26.33 -6.80
C ILE A 198 13.02 -25.13 -7.76
N ASN A 199 12.18 -25.28 -8.78
CA ASN A 199 11.95 -24.19 -9.74
C ASN A 199 11.40 -22.94 -9.06
N ARG A 200 10.48 -23.10 -8.09
CA ARG A 200 9.92 -21.97 -7.34
C ARG A 200 10.94 -21.32 -6.40
N PHE A 201 11.64 -22.10 -5.61
CA PHE A 201 12.67 -21.58 -4.72
C PHE A 201 13.85 -20.98 -5.49
N ARG A 202 14.18 -21.53 -6.67
CA ARG A 202 15.16 -20.95 -7.57
C ARG A 202 14.77 -19.54 -8.02
N THR A 203 13.51 -19.33 -8.41
CA THR A 203 13.00 -17.99 -8.74
C THR A 203 13.25 -17.01 -7.59
N VAL A 204 12.98 -17.42 -6.34
CA VAL A 204 13.26 -16.55 -5.18
C VAL A 204 14.75 -16.20 -5.07
N VAL A 205 15.63 -17.18 -5.21
CA VAL A 205 17.08 -16.96 -5.09
C VAL A 205 17.66 -16.19 -6.27
N GLN A 206 17.08 -16.27 -7.47
CA GLN A 206 17.57 -15.57 -8.66
C GLN A 206 17.00 -14.16 -8.80
N ASP A 207 15.69 -14.01 -8.60
CA ASP A 207 14.97 -12.80 -8.96
C ASP A 207 14.60 -11.94 -7.75
N PHE A 208 14.62 -12.52 -6.52
CA PHE A 208 14.17 -11.86 -5.28
C PHE A 208 15.23 -11.90 -4.17
N GLN A 209 16.50 -11.74 -4.51
CA GLN A 209 17.66 -11.94 -3.61
C GLN A 209 17.64 -11.04 -2.37
N THR A 210 17.07 -9.85 -2.47
CA THR A 210 17.04 -8.84 -1.39
C THR A 210 15.89 -9.04 -0.41
N THR A 211 15.02 -10.03 -0.66
CA THR A 211 13.83 -10.26 0.18
C THR A 211 14.14 -11.08 1.42
N THR A 212 13.25 -11.00 2.40
CA THR A 212 13.33 -11.79 3.63
C THR A 212 13.21 -13.31 3.40
N HIS A 213 12.73 -13.70 2.23
CA HIS A 213 12.47 -15.09 1.85
C HIS A 213 13.69 -15.86 1.35
N THR A 214 14.77 -15.17 0.95
CA THR A 214 15.94 -15.78 0.30
C THR A 214 16.61 -16.84 1.18
N ALA A 215 16.75 -16.57 2.47
CA ALA A 215 17.36 -17.54 3.39
C ALA A 215 16.56 -18.84 3.50
N GLU A 216 15.23 -18.75 3.61
CA GLU A 216 14.37 -19.94 3.60
C GLU A 216 14.43 -20.67 2.26
N ALA A 217 14.39 -19.94 1.14
CA ALA A 217 14.45 -20.52 -0.19
C ALA A 217 15.71 -21.37 -0.40
N LEU A 218 16.88 -20.87 0.03
CA LEU A 218 18.14 -21.59 -0.02
C LEU A 218 18.09 -22.88 0.84
N HIS A 219 17.53 -22.80 2.05
CA HIS A 219 17.35 -23.98 2.89
C HIS A 219 16.44 -25.02 2.23
N ARG A 220 15.30 -24.61 1.67
CA ARG A 220 14.38 -25.52 0.95
C ARG A 220 15.00 -26.13 -0.29
N LEU A 221 15.92 -25.42 -0.96
CA LEU A 221 16.72 -25.98 -2.04
C LEU A 221 17.66 -27.10 -1.50
N VAL A 222 18.31 -26.90 -0.36
CA VAL A 222 19.13 -27.96 0.29
C VAL A 222 18.29 -29.21 0.53
N GLU A 223 17.10 -29.06 1.13
CA GLU A 223 16.20 -30.20 1.38
C GLU A 223 15.81 -30.92 0.07
N CYS A 224 15.41 -30.19 -0.96
CA CYS A 224 15.00 -30.75 -2.25
C CYS A 224 16.15 -31.47 -2.95
N TYR A 225 17.34 -30.84 -3.02
CA TYR A 225 18.50 -31.43 -3.68
C TYR A 225 18.98 -32.70 -2.96
N LEU A 226 19.04 -32.70 -1.63
CA LEU A 226 19.37 -33.90 -0.86
C LEU A 226 18.35 -35.03 -1.06
N ALA A 227 17.07 -34.71 -1.22
CA ALA A 227 16.01 -35.69 -1.49
C ALA A 227 16.15 -36.32 -2.88
N LEU A 228 16.72 -35.60 -3.87
CA LEU A 228 16.98 -36.07 -5.22
C LEU A 228 18.38 -36.68 -5.41
N GLY A 229 19.26 -36.60 -4.41
CA GLY A 229 20.65 -37.08 -4.47
C GLY A 229 21.62 -36.11 -5.17
N PHE A 230 21.23 -34.84 -5.37
CA PHE A 230 22.08 -33.78 -5.93
C PHE A 230 22.92 -33.13 -4.82
N GLU A 231 23.95 -33.81 -4.36
CA GLU A 231 24.73 -33.44 -3.19
C GLU A 231 25.55 -32.15 -3.41
N GLU A 232 26.11 -31.99 -4.60
CA GLU A 232 26.92 -30.79 -4.93
C GLU A 232 26.08 -29.51 -4.93
N GLU A 233 24.85 -29.56 -5.47
CA GLU A 233 23.92 -28.46 -5.45
C GLU A 233 23.46 -28.12 -4.03
N ALA A 234 23.22 -29.15 -3.21
CA ALA A 234 22.86 -28.96 -1.82
C ALA A 234 23.99 -28.30 -1.02
N GLN A 235 25.24 -28.75 -1.20
CA GLN A 235 26.41 -28.15 -0.56
C GLN A 235 26.60 -26.69 -0.99
N THR A 236 26.40 -26.39 -2.28
CA THR A 236 26.54 -25.03 -2.82
C THR A 236 25.45 -24.10 -2.29
N ALA A 237 24.18 -24.56 -2.22
CA ALA A 237 23.08 -23.78 -1.63
C ALA A 237 23.33 -23.45 -0.15
N ALA A 238 23.83 -24.43 0.60
CA ALA A 238 24.20 -24.23 2.00
C ALA A 238 25.44 -23.32 2.18
N ALA A 239 26.38 -23.34 1.23
CA ALA A 239 27.54 -22.44 1.25
C ALA A 239 27.09 -20.96 1.05
N ILE A 240 26.17 -20.70 0.11
CA ILE A 240 25.60 -19.38 -0.08
C ILE A 240 24.87 -18.93 1.19
N LEU A 241 24.07 -19.81 1.78
CA LEU A 241 23.31 -19.54 3.00
C LEU A 241 24.26 -19.24 4.18
N GLY A 242 25.33 -19.99 4.33
CA GLY A 242 26.33 -19.79 5.40
C GLY A 242 27.13 -18.51 5.24
N TYR A 243 27.36 -18.06 4.00
CA TYR A 243 28.08 -16.81 3.78
C TYR A 243 27.21 -15.58 4.06
N ASN A 244 25.99 -15.54 3.52
CA ASN A 244 25.14 -14.35 3.59
C ASN A 244 24.23 -14.34 4.83
N TYR A 245 23.86 -15.50 5.37
CA TYR A 245 22.82 -15.66 6.39
C TYR A 245 23.25 -16.57 7.55
N GLN A 246 24.53 -16.45 7.98
CA GLN A 246 25.14 -17.33 8.99
C GLN A 246 24.36 -17.38 10.32
N SER A 247 23.75 -16.26 10.71
CA SER A 247 22.93 -16.17 11.94
C SER A 247 21.51 -16.72 11.78
N SER A 248 21.11 -17.09 10.57
CA SER A 248 19.75 -17.59 10.30
C SER A 248 19.58 -19.02 10.84
N PRO A 249 18.42 -19.35 11.45
CA PRO A 249 18.08 -20.71 11.80
C PRO A 249 18.12 -21.66 10.60
N PHE A 250 17.77 -21.17 9.41
CA PHE A 250 17.82 -21.95 8.18
C PHE A 250 19.24 -22.42 7.81
N TYR A 251 20.28 -21.64 8.15
CA TYR A 251 21.65 -22.09 7.97
C TYR A 251 21.98 -23.26 8.91
N GLN A 252 21.63 -23.14 10.18
CA GLN A 252 21.88 -24.18 11.15
C GLN A 252 21.19 -25.50 10.76
N ASP A 253 19.95 -25.42 10.30
CA ASP A 253 19.19 -26.59 9.85
C ASP A 253 19.82 -27.21 8.61
N SER A 254 20.23 -26.41 7.62
CA SER A 254 20.93 -26.88 6.41
C SER A 254 22.26 -27.54 6.74
N PHE A 255 23.04 -26.96 7.65
CA PHE A 255 24.29 -27.50 8.10
C PHE A 255 24.09 -28.89 8.77
N ASN A 256 23.10 -29.03 9.64
CA ASN A 256 22.79 -30.27 10.30
C ASN A 256 22.35 -31.37 9.31
N LEU A 257 21.55 -31.01 8.27
CA LEU A 257 21.15 -31.94 7.22
C LEU A 257 22.34 -32.47 6.42
N LEU A 258 23.28 -31.60 6.04
CA LEU A 258 24.50 -31.99 5.34
C LEU A 258 25.40 -32.85 6.23
N LYS A 259 25.65 -32.43 7.46
CA LYS A 259 26.49 -33.15 8.43
C LYS A 259 25.96 -34.55 8.66
N GLY A 260 24.64 -34.75 8.76
CA GLY A 260 24.01 -36.07 8.92
C GLY A 260 24.30 -37.03 7.75
N ARG A 261 24.77 -36.51 6.61
CA ARG A 261 25.18 -37.28 5.41
C ARG A 261 26.70 -37.32 5.20
N GLY A 262 27.49 -36.78 6.15
CA GLY A 262 28.93 -36.66 5.98
C GLY A 262 29.40 -35.58 5.02
N LEU A 263 28.51 -34.62 4.69
CA LEU A 263 28.76 -33.51 3.76
C LEU A 263 28.98 -32.19 4.55
N ALA A 264 29.59 -31.21 3.90
CA ALA A 264 29.79 -29.86 4.44
C ALA A 264 29.37 -28.80 3.42
N PRO A 265 28.97 -27.58 3.88
CA PRO A 265 28.72 -26.46 2.98
C PRO A 265 29.98 -26.10 2.18
N GLU A 266 29.93 -26.26 0.88
CA GLU A 266 31.05 -25.99 -0.03
C GLU A 266 30.50 -25.69 -1.43
N ALA A 267 31.00 -24.63 -2.06
CA ALA A 267 30.60 -24.32 -3.43
C ALA A 267 31.27 -25.28 -4.40
N LYS A 268 30.49 -26.11 -5.08
CA LYS A 268 30.93 -27.15 -6.01
C LYS A 268 30.23 -27.05 -7.36
N GLY A 269 30.88 -27.64 -8.35
CA GLY A 269 30.35 -27.75 -9.70
C GLY A 269 30.29 -26.41 -10.46
N ASP A 270 29.74 -26.44 -11.66
CA ASP A 270 29.51 -25.27 -12.51
C ASP A 270 28.02 -25.19 -12.91
N ASN A 271 27.16 -25.07 -11.91
CA ASN A 271 25.73 -24.95 -12.08
C ASN A 271 25.25 -23.50 -11.82
N TRP A 272 23.94 -23.27 -11.92
CA TRP A 272 23.36 -21.94 -11.69
C TRP A 272 23.64 -21.39 -10.27
N LEU A 273 23.67 -22.27 -9.24
CA LEU A 273 24.00 -21.86 -7.87
C LEU A 273 25.46 -21.42 -7.74
N SER A 274 26.39 -22.12 -8.40
CA SER A 274 27.78 -21.73 -8.41
C SER A 274 28.01 -20.39 -9.10
N ARG A 275 27.20 -20.05 -10.11
CA ARG A 275 27.20 -18.70 -10.70
C ARG A 275 26.70 -17.66 -9.72
N ILE A 276 25.58 -17.91 -9.04
CA ILE A 276 25.06 -17.04 -7.97
C ILE A 276 26.12 -16.85 -6.87
N TYR A 277 26.77 -17.93 -6.44
CA TYR A 277 27.85 -17.88 -5.44
C TYR A 277 28.99 -16.96 -5.91
N ARG A 278 29.45 -17.10 -7.14
CA ARG A 278 30.51 -16.23 -7.70
C ARG A 278 30.08 -14.77 -7.77
N GLN A 279 28.87 -14.49 -8.24
CA GLN A 279 28.33 -13.13 -8.33
C GLN A 279 28.19 -12.48 -6.96
N MET A 280 27.49 -13.15 -6.04
CA MET A 280 27.16 -12.57 -4.73
C MET A 280 28.35 -12.46 -3.78
N ILE A 281 29.28 -13.42 -3.85
CA ILE A 281 30.35 -13.58 -2.86
C ILE A 281 31.69 -13.10 -3.39
N ARG A 282 32.02 -13.38 -4.66
CA ARG A 282 33.28 -12.99 -5.28
C ARG A 282 33.21 -11.71 -6.10
N GLY A 283 32.00 -11.17 -6.32
CA GLY A 283 31.82 -9.98 -7.16
C GLY A 283 32.13 -10.21 -8.63
N GLU A 284 32.17 -11.44 -9.08
CA GLU A 284 32.44 -11.82 -10.47
C GLU A 284 31.14 -11.64 -11.28
N TRP A 285 30.93 -10.46 -11.83
CA TRP A 285 29.84 -10.17 -12.76
C TRP A 285 30.24 -10.66 -14.16
N LEU A 286 29.45 -11.58 -14.70
CA LEU A 286 29.64 -12.14 -16.05
C LEU A 286 29.11 -11.19 -17.11
#